data_3931abc5b0eb103683858637331fb1ac
#
_entry.id   3931abc5b0eb103683858637331fb1ac
#
_cell.length_a   1.000
_cell.length_b   1.000
_cell.length_c   1.000
_cell.angle_alpha   90.00
_cell.angle_beta   90.00
_cell.angle_gamma   90.00
#
_symmetry.space_group_name_H-M   'P 1'
#
loop_
_entity.id
_entity.type
_entity.pdbx_description
1 polymer ?
#
loop_
_entity_poly.entity_id
_entity_poly.type
_entity_poly.pdbx_seq_one_letter_code
_entity_poly.pdbx_strand_id
1 'polypeptide(L)'
;MKPRKPKKYNADHVAHTAECAFQRAIIQGKYSIVRRETITWIDIELPVDDSASSRGQCVDLIGMDSKRNYVLCELKFRKKSDNGNPIEATEQLKGYYENIKKNATELNRIELGHTNATQKIDWEKVASSNTRLMVVANSFYWDTWLVRSRNKVKLIDNNTEYYSVNIDRNEFDNQKGDNKYYSPKMPKEGLEWEEKH
;
A
#
# COMPACT_ATOMS: atom_id res chain seq x y z
N MET A 1 9.58 8.67 21.78
CA MET A 1 8.12 8.71 21.52
C MET A 1 7.67 7.29 21.27
N LYS A 2 6.50 6.88 21.68
CA LYS A 2 6.11 5.45 21.62
C LYS A 2 5.13 5.26 20.49
N PRO A 3 5.45 4.48 19.43
CA PRO A 3 4.49 4.11 18.40
C PRO A 3 3.25 3.49 19.06
N ARG A 4 2.06 3.85 18.58
CA ARG A 4 0.82 3.30 19.12
C ARG A 4 0.55 1.95 18.48
N LYS A 5 0.19 0.93 19.27
CA LYS A 5 -0.37 -0.29 18.68
C LYS A 5 -1.56 0.07 17.80
N PRO A 6 -1.60 -0.40 16.55
CA PRO A 6 -2.74 -0.18 15.68
C PRO A 6 -4.01 -0.75 16.31
N LYS A 7 -5.14 -0.12 16.04
CA LYS A 7 -6.44 -0.67 16.42
C LYS A 7 -6.66 -1.96 15.63
N LYS A 8 -7.40 -2.90 16.22
CA LYS A 8 -7.76 -4.14 15.53
C LYS A 8 -8.33 -3.82 14.14
N TYR A 9 -7.66 -4.31 13.11
CA TYR A 9 -8.16 -4.26 11.76
C TYR A 9 -9.33 -5.25 11.61
N ASN A 10 -10.39 -4.81 11.00
CA ASN A 10 -11.51 -5.68 10.63
C ASN A 10 -11.69 -5.59 9.12
N ALA A 11 -11.30 -6.67 8.42
CA ALA A 11 -11.42 -6.77 6.96
C ALA A 11 -12.86 -6.64 6.47
N ASP A 12 -13.84 -7.01 7.34
CA ASP A 12 -15.26 -6.95 7.03
C ASP A 12 -15.86 -5.55 7.21
N HIS A 13 -15.11 -4.61 7.81
CA HIS A 13 -15.56 -3.24 7.93
C HIS A 13 -15.59 -2.56 6.56
N VAL A 14 -16.70 -1.93 6.32
CA VAL A 14 -16.94 -1.13 5.13
C VAL A 14 -15.89 -0.03 5.00
N ALA A 15 -15.26 0.06 3.84
CA ALA A 15 -14.26 1.08 3.58
C ALA A 15 -14.94 2.43 3.27
N HIS A 16 -14.48 3.51 3.91
CA HIS A 16 -15.03 4.85 3.72
C HIS A 16 -14.50 5.56 2.47
N THR A 17 -13.42 5.05 1.88
CA THR A 17 -12.81 5.57 0.66
C THR A 17 -12.50 4.45 -0.32
N ALA A 18 -12.40 4.79 -1.61
CA ALA A 18 -12.01 3.81 -2.63
C ALA A 18 -10.58 3.28 -2.41
N GLU A 19 -9.67 4.11 -1.89
CA GLU A 19 -8.30 3.72 -1.55
C GLU A 19 -8.27 2.69 -0.41
N CYS A 20 -9.03 2.91 0.67
CA CYS A 20 -9.18 1.92 1.73
C CYS A 20 -9.83 0.62 1.25
N ALA A 21 -10.79 0.69 0.31
CA ALA A 21 -11.39 -0.49 -0.28
C ALA A 21 -10.39 -1.29 -1.09
N PHE A 22 -9.57 -0.59 -1.87
CA PHE A 22 -8.49 -1.17 -2.66
C PHE A 22 -7.46 -1.86 -1.78
N GLN A 23 -6.99 -1.20 -0.72
CA GLN A 23 -6.07 -1.73 0.26
C GLN A 23 -6.59 -3.02 0.90
N ARG A 24 -7.86 -3.02 1.33
CA ARG A 24 -8.51 -4.20 1.91
C ARG A 24 -8.69 -5.33 0.92
N ALA A 25 -8.98 -5.01 -0.34
CA ALA A 25 -9.06 -5.99 -1.41
C ALA A 25 -7.74 -6.75 -1.57
N ILE A 26 -6.63 -6.02 -1.59
CA ILE A 26 -5.30 -6.61 -1.73
C ILE A 26 -4.98 -7.53 -0.55
N ILE A 27 -5.20 -7.10 0.69
CA ILE A 27 -4.89 -7.93 1.85
C ILE A 27 -5.80 -9.16 1.95
N GLN A 28 -7.07 -9.06 1.56
CA GLN A 28 -7.99 -10.20 1.49
C GLN A 28 -7.59 -11.21 0.42
N GLY A 29 -7.05 -10.74 -0.71
CA GLY A 29 -6.51 -11.58 -1.76
C GLY A 29 -5.22 -12.33 -1.35
N LYS A 30 -4.61 -11.95 -0.23
CA LYS A 30 -3.40 -12.54 0.37
C LYS A 30 -2.13 -12.38 -0.44
N TYR A 31 -2.18 -12.33 -1.75
CA TYR A 31 -1.01 -12.17 -2.61
C TYR A 31 -1.32 -11.36 -3.85
N SER A 32 -0.26 -10.83 -4.46
CA SER A 32 -0.27 -10.20 -5.77
C SER A 32 0.83 -10.79 -6.65
N ILE A 33 0.60 -10.78 -7.96
CA ILE A 33 1.59 -11.23 -8.94
C ILE A 33 2.27 -10.00 -9.54
N VAL A 34 3.58 -9.92 -9.39
CA VAL A 34 4.40 -8.79 -9.82
C VAL A 34 5.58 -9.32 -10.60
N ARG A 35 5.74 -8.98 -11.87
CA ARG A 35 6.82 -9.50 -12.73
C ARG A 35 7.00 -11.03 -12.66
N ARG A 36 5.91 -11.79 -12.60
CA ARG A 36 5.88 -13.25 -12.41
C ARG A 36 6.37 -13.72 -11.03
N GLU A 37 6.62 -12.81 -10.11
CA GLU A 37 6.90 -13.11 -8.71
C GLU A 37 5.63 -12.96 -7.87
N THR A 38 5.51 -13.75 -6.82
CA THR A 38 4.42 -13.62 -5.86
C THR A 38 4.86 -12.76 -4.69
N ILE A 39 4.07 -11.74 -4.37
CA ILE A 39 4.19 -11.00 -3.12
C ILE A 39 3.04 -11.45 -2.21
N THR A 40 3.39 -11.98 -1.05
CA THR A 40 2.41 -12.35 -0.01
C THR A 40 2.23 -11.18 0.94
N TRP A 41 1.00 -10.71 1.10
CA TRP A 41 0.69 -9.59 1.97
C TRP A 41 0.55 -10.05 3.43
N ILE A 42 1.14 -9.27 4.33
CA ILE A 42 1.24 -9.58 5.76
C ILE A 42 0.27 -8.72 6.56
N ASP A 43 0.30 -7.39 6.35
CA ASP A 43 -0.46 -6.45 7.15
C ASP A 43 -0.70 -5.12 6.41
N ILE A 44 -1.55 -4.24 6.97
CA ILE A 44 -1.96 -2.96 6.38
C ILE A 44 -2.03 -1.85 7.43
N GLU A 45 -2.04 -0.58 6.96
CA GLU A 45 -2.29 0.61 7.78
C GLU A 45 -1.41 0.67 9.05
N LEU A 46 -0.11 0.42 8.91
CA LEU A 46 0.82 0.36 10.03
C LEU A 46 1.39 1.74 10.37
N PRO A 47 1.12 2.29 11.56
CA PRO A 47 1.63 3.59 11.99
C PRO A 47 3.09 3.47 12.43
N VAL A 48 4.02 3.68 11.50
CA VAL A 48 5.47 3.60 11.74
C VAL A 48 6.09 4.90 12.21
N ASP A 49 5.28 5.93 12.39
CA ASP A 49 5.66 7.27 12.81
C ASP A 49 4.95 7.64 14.11
N ASP A 50 5.65 8.42 14.92
CA ASP A 50 5.17 8.96 16.18
C ASP A 50 4.12 10.07 16.04
N SER A 51 4.10 10.76 14.90
CA SER A 51 3.16 11.83 14.59
C SER A 51 1.73 11.34 14.33
N ALA A 52 1.50 10.04 14.51
CA ALA A 52 0.22 9.35 14.32
C ALA A 52 -0.96 9.87 15.18
N SER A 53 -0.91 11.12 15.62
CA SER A 53 -2.10 11.88 16.01
C SER A 53 -2.99 12.24 14.82
N SER A 54 -2.45 12.21 13.61
CA SER A 54 -3.16 12.49 12.38
C SER A 54 -3.37 11.20 11.57
N ARG A 55 -4.60 10.90 11.28
CA ARG A 55 -5.04 9.90 10.31
C ARG A 55 -4.28 10.13 9.00
N GLY A 56 -3.29 9.34 8.67
CA GLY A 56 -2.67 9.42 7.37
C GLY A 56 -1.17 9.15 7.26
N GLN A 57 -0.49 8.79 8.33
CA GLN A 57 0.93 8.47 8.28
C GLN A 57 1.16 6.99 8.63
N CYS A 58 0.58 6.13 7.81
CA CYS A 58 0.72 4.68 7.94
C CYS A 58 1.30 4.12 6.65
N VAL A 59 2.11 3.09 6.76
CA VAL A 59 2.44 2.24 5.60
C VAL A 59 1.15 1.54 5.17
N ASP A 60 0.76 1.71 3.92
CA ASP A 60 -0.50 1.15 3.42
C ASP A 60 -0.50 -0.37 3.42
N LEU A 61 0.57 -0.98 2.89
CA LEU A 61 0.73 -2.43 2.87
C LEU A 61 2.17 -2.82 3.20
N ILE A 62 2.31 -3.92 3.92
CA ILE A 62 3.56 -4.65 4.07
C ILE A 62 3.39 -6.08 3.62
N GLY A 63 4.34 -6.57 2.85
CA GLY A 63 4.36 -7.91 2.30
C GLY A 63 5.76 -8.51 2.24
N MET A 64 5.86 -9.68 1.63
CA MET A 64 7.11 -10.40 1.43
C MET A 64 7.14 -11.00 0.03
N ASP A 65 8.24 -10.84 -0.67
CA ASP A 65 8.46 -11.45 -1.98
C ASP A 65 8.89 -12.93 -1.86
N SER A 66 9.03 -13.59 -3.00
CA SER A 66 9.42 -15.01 -3.08
C SER A 66 10.83 -15.29 -2.53
N LYS A 67 11.69 -14.27 -2.47
CA LYS A 67 13.04 -14.33 -1.89
C LYS A 67 13.07 -14.00 -0.40
N ARG A 68 11.89 -13.78 0.21
CA ARG A 68 11.73 -13.38 1.61
C ARG A 68 12.25 -11.98 1.95
N ASN A 69 12.39 -11.09 0.95
CA ASN A 69 12.59 -9.68 1.21
C ASN A 69 11.26 -9.02 1.54
N TYR A 70 11.28 -8.07 2.46
CA TYR A 70 10.10 -7.29 2.74
C TYR A 70 9.78 -6.33 1.59
N VAL A 71 8.49 -6.05 1.45
CA VAL A 71 7.95 -5.11 0.49
C VAL A 71 7.10 -4.11 1.25
N LEU A 72 7.41 -2.82 1.15
CA LEU A 72 6.58 -1.72 1.61
C LEU A 72 5.87 -1.12 0.41
N CYS A 73 4.58 -0.91 0.53
CA CYS A 73 3.77 -0.41 -0.57
C CYS A 73 2.94 0.79 -0.13
N GLU A 74 3.00 1.85 -0.92
CA GLU A 74 2.08 2.98 -0.88
C GLU A 74 1.03 2.81 -1.96
N LEU A 75 -0.24 2.86 -1.59
CA LEU A 75 -1.36 2.74 -2.51
C LEU A 75 -1.96 4.09 -2.83
N LYS A 76 -2.30 4.29 -4.08
CA LYS A 76 -3.07 5.45 -4.53
C LYS A 76 -4.23 5.01 -5.39
N PHE A 77 -5.36 5.61 -5.16
CA PHE A 77 -6.55 5.41 -5.97
C PHE A 77 -7.12 6.75 -6.40
N ARG A 78 -7.25 6.98 -7.70
CA ARG A 78 -7.79 8.22 -8.24
C ARG A 78 -8.99 7.96 -9.14
N LYS A 79 -9.91 8.91 -9.11
CA LYS A 79 -11.00 8.99 -10.08
C LYS A 79 -10.48 9.67 -11.35
N LYS A 80 -11.19 9.51 -12.45
CA LYS A 80 -10.81 10.06 -13.76
C LYS A 80 -10.57 11.60 -13.77
N SER A 81 -11.19 12.32 -12.84
CA SER A 81 -11.06 13.77 -12.70
C SER A 81 -9.87 14.23 -11.85
N ASP A 82 -9.28 13.34 -11.08
CA ASP A 82 -8.27 13.69 -10.09
C ASP A 82 -6.86 13.57 -10.68
N ASN A 83 -5.97 14.49 -10.29
CA ASN A 83 -4.56 14.41 -10.71
C ASN A 83 -3.78 13.45 -9.81
N GLY A 84 -3.04 12.52 -10.43
CA GLY A 84 -2.06 11.69 -9.73
C GLY A 84 -0.77 12.49 -9.46
N ASN A 85 -0.17 12.29 -8.30
CA ASN A 85 1.16 12.82 -7.99
C ASN A 85 2.07 11.71 -7.44
N PRO A 86 2.73 10.94 -8.31
CA PRO A 86 3.59 9.86 -7.88
C PRO A 86 4.88 10.32 -7.18
N ILE A 87 5.30 11.57 -7.34
CA ILE A 87 6.43 12.14 -6.59
C ILE A 87 6.06 12.20 -5.10
N GLU A 88 4.90 12.77 -4.76
CA GLU A 88 4.44 12.83 -3.38
C GLU A 88 4.28 11.43 -2.76
N ALA A 89 3.72 10.49 -3.51
CA ALA A 89 3.58 9.11 -3.04
C ALA A 89 4.94 8.45 -2.75
N THR A 90 5.94 8.73 -3.61
CA THR A 90 7.31 8.22 -3.44
C THR A 90 7.99 8.84 -2.21
N GLU A 91 7.86 10.15 -2.04
CA GLU A 91 8.42 10.86 -0.88
C GLU A 91 7.78 10.38 0.43
N GLN A 92 6.47 10.17 0.43
CA GLN A 92 5.73 9.63 1.55
C GLN A 92 6.25 8.23 1.93
N LEU A 93 6.35 7.32 0.96
CA LEU A 93 6.85 5.96 1.19
C LEU A 93 8.29 5.94 1.69
N LYS A 94 9.16 6.77 1.11
CA LYS A 94 10.55 6.94 1.59
C LYS A 94 10.61 7.49 3.00
N GLY A 95 9.77 8.45 3.33
CA GLY A 95 9.64 8.99 4.68
C GLY A 95 9.29 7.90 5.70
N TYR A 96 8.35 7.03 5.38
CA TYR A 96 8.01 5.88 6.22
C TYR A 96 9.18 4.91 6.38
N TYR A 97 9.88 4.61 5.29
CA TYR A 97 11.02 3.71 5.34
C TYR A 97 12.17 4.27 6.19
N GLU A 98 12.47 5.56 6.09
CA GLU A 98 13.44 6.21 6.98
C GLU A 98 13.01 6.21 8.46
N ASN A 99 11.72 6.37 8.74
CA ASN A 99 11.19 6.25 10.09
C ASN A 99 11.31 4.81 10.63
N ILE A 100 11.06 3.81 9.79
CA ILE A 100 11.27 2.40 10.15
C ILE A 100 12.74 2.16 10.47
N LYS A 101 13.69 2.61 9.65
CA LYS A 101 15.13 2.47 9.91
C LYS A 101 15.56 3.05 11.26
N LYS A 102 15.01 4.23 11.60
CA LYS A 102 15.32 4.90 12.86
C LYS A 102 14.74 4.20 14.09
N ASN A 103 13.61 3.51 13.93
CA ASN A 103 12.81 2.99 15.04
C ASN A 103 12.66 1.47 15.04
N ALA A 104 13.37 0.72 14.19
CA ALA A 104 13.18 -0.71 13.96
C ALA A 104 13.18 -1.54 15.26
N THR A 105 14.15 -1.29 16.15
CA THR A 105 14.24 -1.97 17.45
C THR A 105 13.03 -1.71 18.33
N GLU A 106 12.54 -0.46 18.36
CA GLU A 106 11.36 -0.11 19.13
C GLU A 106 10.09 -0.71 18.52
N LEU A 107 9.98 -0.70 17.18
CA LEU A 107 8.86 -1.35 16.45
C LEU A 107 8.82 -2.86 16.74
N ASN A 108 9.98 -3.53 16.80
CA ASN A 108 10.09 -4.92 17.22
C ASN A 108 9.68 -5.09 18.70
N ARG A 109 10.15 -4.21 19.59
CA ARG A 109 9.87 -4.27 21.03
C ARG A 109 8.37 -4.17 21.33
N ILE A 110 7.65 -3.32 20.62
CA ILE A 110 6.19 -3.18 20.78
C ILE A 110 5.40 -4.17 19.94
N GLU A 111 6.09 -5.01 19.17
CA GLU A 111 5.45 -5.94 18.23
C GLU A 111 4.43 -5.26 17.33
N LEU A 112 4.85 -4.14 16.69
CA LEU A 112 3.95 -3.37 15.83
C LEU A 112 3.37 -4.27 14.73
N GLY A 113 2.06 -4.37 14.69
CA GLY A 113 1.28 -5.17 13.77
C GLY A 113 -0.16 -5.29 14.25
N HIS A 114 -1.07 -5.62 13.36
CA HIS A 114 -2.46 -5.91 13.69
C HIS A 114 -2.59 -7.34 14.24
N THR A 115 -3.63 -7.58 15.04
CA THR A 115 -3.88 -8.91 15.62
C THR A 115 -4.25 -9.96 14.59
N ASN A 116 -4.64 -9.54 13.40
CA ASN A 116 -4.99 -10.39 12.25
C ASN A 116 -3.92 -10.39 11.15
N ALA A 117 -2.72 -9.87 11.44
CA ALA A 117 -1.57 -10.03 10.55
C ALA A 117 -1.30 -11.51 10.27
N THR A 118 -0.94 -11.85 9.04
CA THR A 118 -0.71 -13.25 8.64
C THR A 118 0.55 -13.83 9.27
N GLN A 119 1.49 -12.97 9.68
CA GLN A 119 2.71 -13.33 10.40
C GLN A 119 3.26 -12.14 11.19
N LYS A 120 4.16 -12.41 12.14
CA LYS A 120 4.91 -11.37 12.87
C LYS A 120 5.88 -10.68 11.92
N ILE A 121 5.97 -9.36 12.02
CA ILE A 121 6.89 -8.53 11.24
C ILE A 121 8.21 -8.40 12.01
N ASP A 122 9.32 -8.66 11.32
CA ASP A 122 10.68 -8.38 11.81
C ASP A 122 11.11 -7.01 11.28
N TRP A 123 10.92 -5.98 12.09
CA TRP A 123 11.17 -4.60 11.69
C TRP A 123 12.65 -4.29 11.44
N GLU A 124 13.58 -5.03 12.05
CA GLU A 124 15.01 -4.88 11.73
C GLU A 124 15.34 -5.40 10.34
N LYS A 125 14.68 -6.48 9.91
CA LYS A 125 14.78 -6.93 8.53
C LYS A 125 14.07 -6.00 7.56
N VAL A 126 12.93 -5.40 7.96
CA VAL A 126 12.28 -4.36 7.15
C VAL A 126 13.19 -3.15 6.96
N ALA A 127 13.97 -2.77 7.97
CA ALA A 127 14.94 -1.68 7.89
C ALA A 127 16.16 -1.99 7.01
N SER A 128 16.31 -3.21 6.51
CA SER A 128 17.48 -3.61 5.71
C SER A 128 17.42 -3.05 4.29
N SER A 129 18.58 -2.97 3.64
CA SER A 129 18.71 -2.50 2.25
C SER A 129 18.01 -3.37 1.19
N ASN A 130 17.58 -4.58 1.56
CA ASN A 130 16.89 -5.51 0.66
C ASN A 130 15.36 -5.28 0.61
N THR A 131 14.85 -4.37 1.43
CA THR A 131 13.42 -4.03 1.41
C THR A 131 13.08 -3.29 0.12
N ARG A 132 12.06 -3.80 -0.56
CA ARG A 132 11.55 -3.21 -1.80
C ARG A 132 10.51 -2.14 -1.47
N LEU A 133 10.58 -1.02 -2.17
CA LEU A 133 9.63 0.08 -2.07
C LEU A 133 8.77 0.12 -3.32
N MET A 134 7.45 0.10 -3.18
CA MET A 134 6.52 0.08 -4.29
C MET A 134 5.45 1.14 -4.16
N VAL A 135 5.22 1.90 -5.23
CA VAL A 135 4.03 2.75 -5.38
C VAL A 135 3.08 2.09 -6.36
N VAL A 136 1.88 1.81 -5.90
CA VAL A 136 0.87 1.08 -6.66
C VAL A 136 -0.39 1.91 -6.77
N ALA A 137 -0.93 2.05 -7.96
CA ALA A 137 -2.14 2.81 -8.18
C ALA A 137 -2.99 2.23 -9.32
N ASN A 138 -4.24 2.66 -9.40
CA ASN A 138 -5.08 2.33 -10.54
C ASN A 138 -4.63 3.08 -11.81
N SER A 139 -5.06 2.62 -12.98
CA SER A 139 -4.66 3.16 -14.29
C SER A 139 -4.89 4.67 -14.39
N PHE A 140 -6.02 5.20 -13.89
CA PHE A 140 -6.33 6.63 -13.96
C PHE A 140 -5.31 7.53 -13.24
N TYR A 141 -4.71 7.04 -12.17
CA TYR A 141 -3.65 7.76 -11.47
C TYR A 141 -2.43 7.96 -12.38
N TRP A 142 -2.01 6.88 -13.06
CA TRP A 142 -0.87 6.90 -13.96
C TRP A 142 -1.13 7.63 -15.25
N ASP A 143 -2.29 7.42 -15.88
CA ASP A 143 -2.66 8.07 -17.14
C ASP A 143 -2.65 9.59 -17.00
N THR A 144 -3.14 10.11 -15.89
CA THR A 144 -3.10 11.54 -15.62
C THR A 144 -1.68 12.07 -15.56
N TRP A 145 -0.78 11.37 -14.90
CA TRP A 145 0.62 11.76 -14.79
C TRP A 145 1.37 11.64 -16.11
N LEU A 146 1.27 10.50 -16.78
CA LEU A 146 2.01 10.20 -17.99
C LEU A 146 1.55 11.03 -19.18
N VAL A 147 0.24 11.18 -19.37
CA VAL A 147 -0.31 11.86 -20.55
C VAL A 147 -0.29 13.37 -20.38
N ARG A 148 -0.76 13.90 -19.27
CA ARG A 148 -0.87 15.36 -19.06
C ARG A 148 0.48 16.03 -18.84
N SER A 149 1.38 15.38 -18.13
CA SER A 149 2.67 15.96 -17.78
C SER A 149 3.78 15.60 -18.74
N ARG A 150 3.54 14.69 -19.71
CA ARG A 150 4.59 14.09 -20.57
C ARG A 150 5.77 13.52 -19.78
N ASN A 151 5.53 13.16 -18.54
CA ASN A 151 6.54 12.64 -17.63
C ASN A 151 6.75 11.14 -17.86
N LYS A 152 7.92 10.66 -17.45
CA LYS A 152 8.22 9.23 -17.38
C LYS A 152 8.32 8.84 -15.91
N VAL A 153 7.75 7.72 -15.56
CA VAL A 153 7.78 7.19 -14.18
C VAL A 153 9.20 6.94 -13.71
N LYS A 154 10.05 6.44 -14.60
CA LYS A 154 11.47 6.16 -14.32
C LYS A 154 12.28 7.37 -13.82
N LEU A 155 11.82 8.59 -14.11
CA LEU A 155 12.50 9.81 -13.67
C LEU A 155 12.16 10.20 -12.22
N ILE A 156 11.22 9.52 -11.56
CA ILE A 156 10.81 9.88 -10.20
C ILE A 156 11.86 9.40 -9.21
N ASP A 157 12.16 8.11 -9.22
CA ASP A 157 13.16 7.50 -8.35
C ASP A 157 13.58 6.12 -8.85
N ASN A 158 14.89 5.84 -8.85
CA ASN A 158 15.42 4.57 -9.32
C ASN A 158 15.33 3.44 -8.28
N ASN A 159 15.06 3.77 -7.02
CA ASN A 159 15.00 2.81 -5.92
C ASN A 159 13.56 2.43 -5.55
N THR A 160 12.59 2.98 -6.26
CA THR A 160 11.16 2.72 -6.05
C THR A 160 10.58 2.08 -7.31
N GLU A 161 9.81 1.04 -7.13
CA GLU A 161 9.11 0.34 -8.19
C GLU A 161 7.69 0.92 -8.34
N TYR A 162 7.20 1.00 -9.57
CA TYR A 162 5.92 1.61 -9.88
C TYR A 162 5.02 0.63 -10.63
N TYR A 163 3.80 0.44 -10.13
CA TYR A 163 2.86 -0.52 -10.70
C TYR A 163 1.46 0.06 -10.88
N SER A 164 0.82 -0.38 -11.94
CA SER A 164 -0.61 -0.17 -12.18
C SER A 164 -1.37 -1.45 -11.88
N VAL A 165 -2.52 -1.30 -11.25
CA VAL A 165 -3.47 -2.39 -11.07
C VAL A 165 -4.72 -2.06 -11.84
N ASN A 166 -5.10 -2.94 -12.73
CA ASN A 166 -6.34 -2.80 -13.48
C ASN A 166 -7.50 -3.31 -12.62
N ILE A 167 -8.16 -2.38 -11.94
CA ILE A 167 -9.37 -2.66 -11.17
C ILE A 167 -10.49 -1.87 -11.81
N ASP A 168 -11.54 -2.56 -12.20
CA ASP A 168 -12.75 -1.91 -12.71
C ASP A 168 -13.39 -1.10 -11.57
N ARG A 169 -13.56 0.19 -11.84
CA ARG A 169 -14.23 1.11 -10.93
C ARG A 169 -15.62 0.63 -10.51
N ASN A 170 -16.34 -0.04 -11.40
CA ASN A 170 -17.67 -0.56 -11.14
C ASN A 170 -17.68 -1.68 -10.08
N GLU A 171 -16.52 -2.33 -9.86
CA GLU A 171 -16.37 -3.34 -8.80
C GLU A 171 -16.28 -2.70 -7.40
N PHE A 172 -15.96 -1.40 -7.31
CA PHE A 172 -15.85 -0.64 -6.06
C PHE A 172 -17.06 0.25 -5.75
N ASP A 173 -17.88 0.57 -6.75
CA ASP A 173 -19.00 1.50 -6.62
C ASP A 173 -20.32 0.76 -6.29
N ASN A 174 -20.38 0.04 -5.19
CA ASN A 174 -21.67 -0.41 -4.66
C ASN A 174 -22.35 0.74 -3.92
N GLN A 175 -22.92 1.67 -4.68
CA GLN A 175 -23.78 2.72 -4.13
C GLN A 175 -25.18 2.16 -3.85
N LYS A 176 -25.50 1.93 -2.59
CA LYS A 176 -26.90 1.83 -2.15
C LYS A 176 -27.16 2.89 -1.10
N GLY A 177 -27.90 3.92 -1.48
CA GLY A 177 -28.36 5.00 -0.59
C GLY A 177 -27.28 6.03 -0.24
N ASP A 178 -27.57 6.90 0.73
CA ASP A 178 -26.71 8.02 1.16
C ASP A 178 -25.38 7.59 1.83
N ASN A 179 -25.21 6.32 2.11
CA ASN A 179 -23.99 5.76 2.65
C ASN A 179 -23.13 5.15 1.53
N LYS A 180 -22.09 5.86 1.14
CA LYS A 180 -21.10 5.40 0.14
C LYS A 180 -20.19 4.35 0.76
N TYR A 181 -20.50 3.10 0.54
CA TYR A 181 -19.71 1.98 1.01
C TYR A 181 -19.05 1.28 -0.17
N TYR A 182 -17.75 1.05 -0.07
CA TYR A 182 -16.98 0.32 -1.07
C TYR A 182 -16.76 -1.11 -0.59
N SER A 183 -17.30 -2.09 -1.29
CA SER A 183 -17.03 -3.50 -1.06
C SER A 183 -16.26 -4.06 -2.24
N PRO A 184 -14.96 -4.33 -2.10
CA PRO A 184 -14.17 -4.81 -3.22
C PRO A 184 -14.54 -6.27 -3.53
N LYS A 185 -14.80 -6.55 -4.80
CA LYS A 185 -14.83 -7.92 -5.31
C LYS A 185 -13.45 -8.24 -5.85
N MET A 186 -12.75 -9.15 -5.18
CA MET A 186 -11.44 -9.58 -5.64
C MET A 186 -11.55 -10.66 -6.71
N PRO A 187 -10.68 -10.62 -7.74
CA PRO A 187 -10.45 -11.76 -8.61
C PRO A 187 -9.99 -12.97 -7.78
N LYS A 188 -10.49 -14.16 -8.10
CA LYS A 188 -10.14 -15.40 -7.39
C LYS A 188 -8.66 -15.79 -7.51
N GLU A 189 -7.98 -15.27 -8.52
CA GLU A 189 -6.61 -15.67 -8.93
C GLU A 189 -5.53 -14.65 -8.56
N GLY A 190 -5.83 -13.72 -7.65
CA GLY A 190 -4.92 -12.63 -7.29
C GLY A 190 -4.93 -11.49 -8.32
N LEU A 191 -4.35 -10.35 -7.94
CA LEU A 191 -4.21 -9.20 -8.83
C LEU A 191 -2.84 -9.24 -9.50
N GLU A 192 -2.84 -9.22 -10.82
CA GLU A 192 -1.63 -8.99 -11.61
C GLU A 192 -1.36 -7.47 -11.70
N TRP A 193 -0.12 -7.09 -11.44
CA TRP A 193 0.33 -5.71 -11.45
C TRP A 193 1.20 -5.43 -12.68
N GLU A 194 0.81 -4.42 -13.43
CA GLU A 194 1.54 -3.96 -14.59
C GLU A 194 2.61 -2.93 -14.18
N GLU A 195 3.86 -3.21 -14.52
CA GLU A 195 4.96 -2.27 -14.27
C GLU A 195 4.83 -1.01 -15.12
N LYS A 196 5.11 0.14 -14.51
CA LYS A 196 5.21 1.45 -15.18
C LYS A 196 6.68 1.87 -15.29
N HIS A 197 7.07 2.27 -16.52
CA HIS A 197 8.44 2.63 -16.90
C HIS A 197 8.53 4.09 -17.32
#